data_bdce3f8c17c34b4e268237aa3ec519d6
#
_entry.id   bdce3f8c17c34b4e268237aa3ec519d6
#
_cell.length_a   1.000
_cell.length_b   1.000
_cell.length_c   1.000
_cell.angle_alpha   90.00
_cell.angle_beta   90.00
_cell.angle_gamma   90.00
#
_symmetry.space_group_name_H-M   'P 1'
#
loop_
_entity.id
_entity.type
_entity.pdbx_description
1 polymer ?
#
loop_
_entity_poly.entity_id
_entity_poly.type
_entity_poly.pdbx_seq_one_letter_code
_entity_poly.pdbx_strand_id
1 'polypeptide(L)'
;MKTYKFQQVDVFTNQPLHGNPLAVVHGADKWTVKQMQSFAHWTNLSETTFIMDPSHPDADYKVRIFTPENELPFAGHPTLGTCHSWLSLGGLARDDDVIKQECGIGLIYIKREADRLSFRAPPLSKTGPLNERDLTRLSAAFGLKKTDVVAHQWVANGPNWSVIMLNSAQKVL
;
A
#
# COMPACT_ATOMS: atom_id res chain seq x y z
N MET A 1 -14.07 -23.06 16.15
CA MET A 1 -13.92 -21.74 15.50
C MET A 1 -12.44 -21.56 15.16
N LYS A 2 -12.08 -21.19 13.96
CA LYS A 2 -10.66 -21.00 13.60
C LYS A 2 -10.23 -19.59 14.00
N THR A 3 -9.12 -19.49 14.74
CA THR A 3 -8.54 -18.21 15.17
C THR A 3 -7.47 -17.80 14.17
N TYR A 4 -7.38 -16.52 13.87
CA TYR A 4 -6.37 -15.91 13.00
C TYR A 4 -5.58 -14.88 13.79
N LYS A 5 -4.28 -14.78 13.54
CA LYS A 5 -3.49 -13.67 14.07
C LYS A 5 -3.84 -12.39 13.33
N PHE A 6 -4.02 -11.31 14.06
CA PHE A 6 -4.36 -9.99 13.54
C PHE A 6 -3.46 -8.94 14.20
N GLN A 7 -2.96 -8.03 13.39
CA GLN A 7 -2.27 -6.83 13.87
C GLN A 7 -2.82 -5.59 13.16
N GLN A 8 -2.88 -4.48 13.88
CA GLN A 8 -2.98 -3.17 13.28
C GLN A 8 -1.64 -2.47 13.48
N VAL A 9 -1.00 -2.10 12.39
CA VAL A 9 0.32 -1.45 12.38
C VAL A 9 0.21 -0.01 11.92
N ASP A 10 1.09 0.83 12.41
CA ASP A 10 1.14 2.26 12.10
C ASP A 10 2.37 2.52 11.22
N VAL A 11 2.13 2.83 9.93
CA VAL A 11 3.18 2.90 8.91
C VAL A 11 3.62 4.34 8.68
N PHE A 12 4.90 4.55 8.35
CA PHE A 12 5.53 5.85 8.10
C PHE A 12 5.66 6.77 9.33
N THR A 13 5.72 6.20 10.52
CA THR A 13 5.91 6.99 11.74
C THR A 13 6.81 6.27 12.73
N ASN A 14 7.48 7.05 13.57
CA ASN A 14 8.16 6.59 14.79
C ASN A 14 7.40 7.01 16.06
N GLN A 15 6.25 7.67 15.90
CA GLN A 15 5.38 8.09 16.99
C GLN A 15 4.04 7.36 16.87
N PRO A 16 3.58 6.64 17.90
CA PRO A 16 2.32 5.93 17.87
C PRO A 16 1.15 6.83 17.46
N LEU A 17 0.27 6.32 16.61
CA LEU A 17 -0.97 6.97 16.16
C LEU A 17 -0.77 8.21 15.26
N HIS A 18 0.41 8.37 14.67
CA HIS A 18 0.73 9.50 13.78
C HIS A 18 1.02 9.08 12.34
N GLY A 19 0.96 7.80 12.02
CA GLY A 19 1.21 7.27 10.70
C GLY A 19 -0.07 6.91 9.93
N ASN A 20 0.11 6.00 8.97
CA ASN A 20 -0.98 5.46 8.18
C ASN A 20 -1.33 4.04 8.68
N PRO A 21 -2.51 3.84 9.32
CA PRO A 21 -2.86 2.57 9.91
C PRO A 21 -3.15 1.51 8.85
N LEU A 22 -2.69 0.28 9.13
CA LEU A 22 -2.90 -0.90 8.28
C LEU A 22 -3.38 -2.07 9.12
N ALA A 23 -4.44 -2.73 8.69
CA ALA A 23 -4.86 -4.02 9.23
C ALA A 23 -4.13 -5.16 8.51
N VAL A 24 -3.56 -6.11 9.27
CA VAL A 24 -2.84 -7.27 8.75
C VAL A 24 -3.40 -8.55 9.34
N VAL A 25 -3.94 -9.44 8.50
CA VAL A 25 -4.45 -10.76 8.86
C VAL A 25 -3.46 -11.83 8.41
N HIS A 26 -3.05 -12.72 9.31
CA HIS A 26 -2.10 -13.78 9.02
C HIS A 26 -2.79 -15.13 8.81
N GLY A 27 -2.27 -15.93 7.86
CA GLY A 27 -2.73 -17.29 7.58
C GLY A 27 -4.10 -17.34 6.90
N ALA A 28 -4.35 -16.39 5.99
CA ALA A 28 -5.64 -16.23 5.32
C ALA A 28 -5.83 -17.14 4.09
N ASP A 29 -5.04 -18.22 3.94
CA ASP A 29 -5.03 -19.11 2.76
C ASP A 29 -6.39 -19.71 2.43
N LYS A 30 -7.21 -19.91 3.44
CA LYS A 30 -8.56 -20.49 3.28
C LYS A 30 -9.68 -19.45 3.16
N TRP A 31 -9.34 -18.16 3.18
CA TRP A 31 -10.34 -17.12 3.01
C TRP A 31 -10.66 -16.93 1.54
N THR A 32 -11.95 -16.82 1.25
CA THR A 32 -12.40 -16.43 -0.09
C THR A 32 -12.20 -14.93 -0.30
N VAL A 33 -12.12 -14.51 -1.56
CA VAL A 33 -12.06 -13.08 -1.92
C VAL A 33 -13.19 -12.28 -1.26
N LYS A 34 -14.40 -12.84 -1.26
CA LYS A 34 -15.57 -12.21 -0.63
C LYS A 34 -15.39 -12.00 0.88
N GLN A 35 -14.79 -12.96 1.58
CA GLN A 35 -14.50 -12.83 3.02
C GLN A 35 -13.44 -11.75 3.29
N MET A 36 -12.35 -11.73 2.49
CA MET A 36 -11.31 -10.71 2.58
C MET A 36 -11.88 -9.31 2.33
N GLN A 37 -12.68 -9.16 1.27
CA GLN A 37 -13.31 -7.88 0.93
C GLN A 37 -14.31 -7.44 2.02
N SER A 38 -15.13 -8.35 2.55
CA SER A 38 -16.08 -8.02 3.62
C SER A 38 -15.36 -7.60 4.89
N PHE A 39 -14.23 -8.23 5.22
CA PHE A 39 -13.42 -7.87 6.38
C PHE A 39 -12.74 -6.51 6.19
N ALA A 40 -12.17 -6.24 5.00
CA ALA A 40 -11.59 -4.95 4.66
C ALA A 40 -12.63 -3.82 4.72
N HIS A 41 -13.83 -4.07 4.22
CA HIS A 41 -14.95 -3.12 4.33
C HIS A 41 -15.34 -2.86 5.78
N TRP A 42 -15.38 -3.90 6.62
CA TRP A 42 -15.75 -3.80 8.03
C TRP A 42 -14.69 -3.05 8.86
N THR A 43 -13.38 -3.30 8.62
CA THR A 43 -12.30 -2.56 9.30
C THR A 43 -12.28 -1.08 8.95
N ASN A 44 -12.73 -0.76 7.74
CA ASN A 44 -12.83 0.61 7.19
C ASN A 44 -11.52 1.42 7.29
N LEU A 45 -10.38 0.73 7.21
CA LEU A 45 -9.07 1.37 7.05
C LEU A 45 -8.80 1.60 5.56
N SER A 46 -7.86 2.49 5.25
CA SER A 46 -7.47 2.73 3.83
C SER A 46 -7.13 1.44 3.12
N GLU A 47 -6.37 0.55 3.77
CA GLU A 47 -6.15 -0.83 3.29
C GLU A 47 -6.11 -1.84 4.44
N THR A 48 -6.45 -3.09 4.06
CA THR A 48 -6.32 -4.30 4.86
C THR A 48 -5.56 -5.33 4.05
N THR A 49 -4.58 -5.99 4.65
CA THR A 49 -3.78 -7.02 3.99
C THR A 49 -4.00 -8.39 4.59
N PHE A 50 -3.84 -9.41 3.73
CA PHE A 50 -3.99 -10.81 4.08
C PHE A 50 -2.73 -11.56 3.68
N ILE A 51 -1.98 -12.04 4.68
CA ILE A 51 -0.78 -12.86 4.49
C ILE A 51 -1.18 -14.31 4.28
N MET A 52 -0.59 -14.90 3.28
CA MET A 52 -0.83 -16.27 2.82
C MET A 52 0.50 -16.97 2.55
N ASP A 53 0.45 -18.30 2.41
CA ASP A 53 1.57 -19.07 1.91
C ASP A 53 1.92 -18.64 0.47
N PRO A 54 3.21 -18.50 0.14
CA PRO A 54 3.63 -18.08 -1.19
C PRO A 54 3.31 -19.14 -2.25
N SER A 55 2.89 -18.69 -3.44
CA SER A 55 2.75 -19.53 -4.62
C SER A 55 3.97 -19.45 -5.54
N HIS A 56 4.72 -18.37 -5.47
CA HIS A 56 5.98 -18.21 -6.19
C HIS A 56 7.15 -18.87 -5.42
N PRO A 57 8.01 -19.69 -6.05
CA PRO A 57 9.07 -20.46 -5.37
C PRO A 57 10.11 -19.58 -4.67
N ASP A 58 10.32 -18.35 -5.13
CA ASP A 58 11.29 -17.41 -4.54
C ASP A 58 10.68 -16.48 -3.50
N ALA A 59 9.36 -16.45 -3.32
CA ALA A 59 8.72 -15.57 -2.34
C ALA A 59 8.87 -16.10 -0.91
N ASP A 60 9.02 -15.21 0.04
CA ASP A 60 9.00 -15.50 1.47
C ASP A 60 7.58 -15.60 2.00
N TYR A 61 6.68 -14.75 1.50
CA TYR A 61 5.25 -14.78 1.76
C TYR A 61 4.47 -14.16 0.59
N LYS A 62 3.16 -14.43 0.58
CA LYS A 62 2.22 -13.80 -0.34
C LYS A 62 1.31 -12.85 0.41
N VAL A 63 0.97 -11.72 -0.23
CA VAL A 63 0.01 -10.77 0.29
C VAL A 63 -1.08 -10.47 -0.74
N ARG A 64 -2.32 -10.32 -0.24
CA ARG A 64 -3.42 -9.67 -0.96
C ARG A 64 -3.80 -8.40 -0.24
N ILE A 65 -4.09 -7.35 -0.99
CA ILE A 65 -4.30 -5.99 -0.48
C ILE A 65 -5.69 -5.54 -0.88
N PHE A 66 -6.49 -5.12 0.08
CA PHE A 66 -7.87 -4.68 -0.14
C PHE A 66 -8.10 -3.29 0.45
N THR A 67 -8.73 -2.42 -0.32
CA THR A 67 -9.43 -1.25 0.21
C THR A 67 -10.80 -1.66 0.74
N PRO A 68 -11.58 -0.78 1.38
CA PRO A 68 -12.97 -1.07 1.71
C PRO A 68 -13.84 -1.47 0.51
N GLU A 69 -13.47 -1.12 -0.71
CA GLU A 69 -14.28 -1.31 -1.90
C GLU A 69 -13.75 -2.38 -2.87
N ASN A 70 -12.43 -2.52 -3.00
CA ASN A 70 -11.81 -3.38 -4.00
C ASN A 70 -10.42 -3.88 -3.62
N GLU A 71 -9.97 -4.92 -4.34
CA GLU A 71 -8.61 -5.43 -4.24
C GLU A 71 -7.65 -4.58 -5.08
N LEU A 72 -6.47 -4.30 -4.53
CA LEU A 72 -5.36 -3.64 -5.21
C LEU A 72 -4.27 -4.64 -5.57
N PRO A 73 -3.69 -4.57 -6.77
CA PRO A 73 -2.59 -5.44 -7.15
C PRO A 73 -1.29 -5.12 -6.39
N PHE A 74 -1.14 -3.87 -5.97
CA PHE A 74 -0.01 -3.37 -5.19
C PHE A 74 -0.38 -2.06 -4.49
N ALA A 75 0.21 -1.82 -3.30
CA ALA A 75 0.19 -0.53 -2.64
C ALA A 75 1.42 -0.38 -1.72
N GLY A 76 1.96 0.84 -1.60
CA GLY A 76 3.26 1.10 -0.95
C GLY A 76 3.25 0.89 0.56
N HIS A 77 2.41 1.63 1.31
CA HIS A 77 2.39 1.48 2.76
C HIS A 77 1.90 0.08 3.21
N PRO A 78 0.95 -0.58 2.51
CA PRO A 78 0.60 -1.97 2.82
C PRO A 78 1.77 -2.93 2.67
N THR A 79 2.64 -2.73 1.68
CA THR A 79 3.85 -3.54 1.48
C THR A 79 4.78 -3.44 2.70
N LEU A 80 5.08 -2.23 3.17
CA LEU A 80 5.98 -2.03 4.31
C LEU A 80 5.35 -2.49 5.64
N GLY A 81 4.09 -2.14 5.88
CA GLY A 81 3.39 -2.54 7.11
C GLY A 81 3.17 -4.05 7.20
N THR A 82 2.86 -4.72 6.09
CA THR A 82 2.72 -6.18 6.06
C THR A 82 4.06 -6.86 6.31
N CYS A 83 5.13 -6.39 5.70
CA CYS A 83 6.49 -6.91 5.93
C CYS A 83 6.89 -6.77 7.40
N HIS A 84 6.68 -5.60 8.00
CA HIS A 84 6.91 -5.37 9.42
C HIS A 84 6.12 -6.35 10.30
N SER A 85 4.82 -6.48 10.04
CA SER A 85 3.93 -7.41 10.76
C SER A 85 4.40 -8.87 10.62
N TRP A 86 4.78 -9.29 9.42
CA TRP A 86 5.26 -10.64 9.15
C TRP A 86 6.55 -10.95 9.93
N LEU A 87 7.53 -10.04 9.91
CA LEU A 87 8.78 -10.16 10.67
C LEU A 87 8.52 -10.18 12.18
N SER A 88 7.65 -9.32 12.70
CA SER A 88 7.35 -9.22 14.14
C SER A 88 6.68 -10.48 14.72
N LEU A 89 6.02 -11.26 13.88
CA LEU A 89 5.42 -12.54 14.26
C LEU A 89 6.30 -13.76 13.95
N GLY A 90 7.58 -13.54 13.70
CA GLY A 90 8.58 -14.59 13.53
C GLY A 90 8.73 -15.08 12.09
N GLY A 91 8.34 -14.27 11.11
CA GLY A 91 8.63 -14.54 9.70
C GLY A 91 10.14 -14.62 9.45
N LEU A 92 10.58 -15.67 8.77
CA LEU A 92 11.98 -15.92 8.45
C LEU A 92 12.17 -15.76 6.94
N ALA A 93 12.89 -14.70 6.55
CA ALA A 93 13.28 -14.50 5.17
C ALA A 93 14.40 -15.48 4.78
N ARG A 94 14.46 -15.86 3.51
CA ARG A 94 15.54 -16.69 2.95
C ARG A 94 16.86 -15.92 2.82
N ASP A 95 16.74 -14.60 2.71
CA ASP A 95 17.85 -13.66 2.64
C ASP A 95 17.66 -12.62 3.76
N ASP A 96 18.67 -12.43 4.60
CA ASP A 96 18.56 -11.55 5.78
C ASP A 96 18.38 -10.08 5.39
N ASP A 97 18.87 -9.69 4.22
CA ASP A 97 18.86 -8.30 3.74
C ASP A 97 17.67 -7.98 2.82
N VAL A 98 17.07 -9.01 2.20
CA VAL A 98 16.02 -8.82 1.19
C VAL A 98 14.85 -9.78 1.38
N ILE A 99 13.72 -9.24 1.77
CA ILE A 99 12.45 -9.97 1.88
C ILE A 99 11.72 -9.92 0.53
N LYS A 100 11.24 -11.06 0.06
CA LYS A 100 10.55 -11.20 -1.22
C LYS A 100 9.05 -11.41 -1.00
N GLN A 101 8.28 -10.36 -1.21
CA GLN A 101 6.82 -10.38 -1.11
C GLN A 101 6.19 -10.71 -2.47
N GLU A 102 5.36 -11.75 -2.55
CA GLU A 102 4.49 -12.00 -3.70
C GLU A 102 3.21 -11.17 -3.57
N CYS A 103 2.82 -10.44 -4.62
CA CYS A 103 1.55 -9.71 -4.69
C CYS A 103 0.97 -9.75 -6.11
N GLY A 104 -0.12 -9.01 -6.36
CA GLY A 104 -0.84 -9.03 -7.64
C GLY A 104 -0.02 -8.59 -8.86
N ILE A 105 1.09 -7.88 -8.67
CA ILE A 105 2.01 -7.48 -9.76
C ILE A 105 3.29 -8.33 -9.83
N GLY A 106 3.39 -9.40 -9.04
CA GLY A 106 4.56 -10.27 -8.96
C GLY A 106 5.38 -10.08 -7.69
N LEU A 107 6.70 -10.25 -7.78
CA LEU A 107 7.60 -10.14 -6.64
C LEU A 107 8.01 -8.69 -6.37
N ILE A 108 7.90 -8.29 -5.12
CA ILE A 108 8.44 -7.04 -4.59
C ILE A 108 9.62 -7.37 -3.67
N TYR A 109 10.76 -6.75 -3.94
CA TYR A 109 11.97 -6.90 -3.15
C TYR A 109 12.01 -5.79 -2.10
N ILE A 110 11.91 -6.17 -0.84
CA ILE A 110 11.91 -5.25 0.30
C ILE A 110 13.28 -5.37 0.96
N LYS A 111 14.07 -4.31 0.88
CA LYS A 111 15.38 -4.22 1.51
C LYS A 111 15.21 -3.92 2.99
N ARG A 112 15.98 -4.65 3.81
CA ARG A 112 16.06 -4.45 5.26
C ARG A 112 17.40 -3.81 5.59
N GLU A 113 17.38 -2.63 6.17
CA GLU A 113 18.59 -1.91 6.63
C GLU A 113 18.40 -1.49 8.08
N ALA A 114 19.05 -2.19 9.00
CA ALA A 114 18.89 -1.99 10.43
C ALA A 114 17.41 -2.03 10.86
N ASP A 115 16.83 -0.89 11.20
CA ASP A 115 15.44 -0.70 11.64
C ASP A 115 14.51 -0.21 10.51
N ARG A 116 15.00 -0.12 9.27
CA ARG A 116 14.24 0.42 8.13
C ARG A 116 13.93 -0.64 7.10
N LEU A 117 12.73 -0.53 6.54
CA LEU A 117 12.29 -1.28 5.38
C LEU A 117 12.12 -0.32 4.20
N SER A 118 12.63 -0.70 3.05
CA SER A 118 12.48 0.06 1.82
C SER A 118 12.24 -0.87 0.63
N PHE A 119 11.57 -0.41 -0.40
CA PHE A 119 11.42 -1.18 -1.63
C PHE A 119 11.58 -0.27 -2.85
N ARG A 120 12.01 -0.84 -3.96
CA ARG A 120 11.98 -0.15 -5.25
C ARG A 120 10.55 -0.10 -5.74
N ALA A 121 10.02 1.11 -5.95
CA ALA A 121 8.69 1.29 -6.51
C ALA A 121 8.56 0.57 -7.87
N PRO A 122 7.45 -0.14 -8.12
CA PRO A 122 7.17 -0.72 -9.42
C PRO A 122 7.13 0.34 -10.51
N PRO A 123 7.36 -0.04 -11.79
CA PRO A 123 7.18 0.87 -12.91
C PRO A 123 5.79 1.48 -12.91
N LEU A 124 5.68 2.72 -13.36
CA LEU A 124 4.39 3.40 -13.48
C LEU A 124 3.56 2.73 -14.59
N SER A 125 2.33 2.33 -14.27
CA SER A 125 1.33 1.86 -15.22
C SER A 125 0.68 3.00 -16.00
N LYS A 126 0.67 4.21 -15.40
CA LYS A 126 0.19 5.44 -16.01
C LYS A 126 1.06 6.60 -15.57
N THR A 127 1.53 7.40 -16.54
CA THR A 127 2.37 8.57 -16.34
C THR A 127 1.97 9.69 -17.33
N GLY A 128 2.63 10.84 -17.24
CA GLY A 128 2.37 12.00 -18.07
C GLY A 128 1.35 12.96 -17.47
N PRO A 129 1.16 14.14 -18.10
CA PRO A 129 0.27 15.18 -17.56
C PRO A 129 -1.18 14.73 -17.50
N LEU A 130 -1.91 15.29 -16.55
CA LEU A 130 -3.36 15.16 -16.51
C LEU A 130 -3.95 15.88 -17.73
N ASN A 131 -5.03 15.35 -18.30
CA ASN A 131 -5.81 16.07 -19.28
C ASN A 131 -6.59 17.25 -18.64
N GLU A 132 -7.06 18.18 -19.43
CA GLU A 132 -7.77 19.37 -18.96
C GLU A 132 -9.01 19.05 -18.10
N ARG A 133 -9.74 17.99 -18.42
CA ARG A 133 -10.93 17.56 -17.68
C ARG A 133 -10.55 17.10 -16.27
N ASP A 134 -9.55 16.23 -16.16
CA ASP A 134 -9.10 15.69 -14.88
C ASP A 134 -8.47 16.78 -14.03
N LEU A 135 -7.65 17.64 -14.61
CA LEU A 135 -7.06 18.79 -13.90
C LEU A 135 -8.14 19.73 -13.36
N THR A 136 -9.15 20.05 -14.17
CA THR A 136 -10.26 20.93 -13.75
C THR A 136 -11.05 20.32 -12.59
N ARG A 137 -11.34 19.01 -12.66
CA ARG A 137 -12.07 18.29 -11.60
C ARG A 137 -11.28 18.27 -10.29
N LEU A 138 -10.00 17.95 -10.36
CA LEU A 138 -9.12 17.91 -9.19
C LEU A 138 -8.93 19.30 -8.59
N SER A 139 -8.67 20.31 -9.41
CA SER A 139 -8.54 21.67 -8.92
C SER A 139 -9.82 22.13 -8.20
N ALA A 140 -10.98 21.85 -8.77
CA ALA A 140 -12.27 22.19 -8.15
C ALA A 140 -12.49 21.45 -6.82
N ALA A 141 -12.13 20.15 -6.74
CA ALA A 141 -12.27 19.35 -5.53
C ALA A 141 -11.46 19.90 -4.33
N PHE A 142 -10.31 20.53 -4.61
CA PHE A 142 -9.43 21.14 -3.61
C PHE A 142 -9.60 22.66 -3.49
N GLY A 143 -10.58 23.27 -4.17
CA GLY A 143 -10.78 24.71 -4.16
C GLY A 143 -9.65 25.52 -4.79
N LEU A 144 -8.86 24.92 -5.67
CA LEU A 144 -7.69 25.51 -6.31
C LEU A 144 -8.06 26.25 -7.59
N LYS A 145 -7.36 27.35 -7.87
CA LYS A 145 -7.37 27.99 -9.18
C LYS A 145 -6.33 27.34 -10.07
N LYS A 146 -6.53 27.32 -11.40
CA LYS A 146 -5.53 26.81 -12.35
C LYS A 146 -4.16 27.50 -12.21
N THR A 147 -4.14 28.76 -11.82
CA THR A 147 -2.91 29.55 -11.55
C THR A 147 -2.14 29.09 -10.33
N ASP A 148 -2.74 28.28 -9.47
CA ASP A 148 -2.09 27.74 -8.28
C ASP A 148 -1.28 26.49 -8.63
N VAL A 149 -1.59 25.84 -9.74
CA VAL A 149 -0.96 24.59 -10.19
C VAL A 149 0.26 24.90 -11.04
N VAL A 150 1.43 24.49 -10.56
CA VAL A 150 2.73 24.64 -11.24
C VAL A 150 2.98 23.48 -12.19
N ALA A 151 2.67 22.25 -11.75
CA ALA A 151 2.83 21.04 -12.53
C ALA A 151 1.83 19.97 -12.07
N HIS A 152 1.57 19.00 -12.93
CA HIS A 152 0.68 17.86 -12.61
C HIS A 152 1.08 16.65 -13.42
N GLN A 153 0.89 15.44 -12.84
CA GLN A 153 1.27 14.19 -13.49
C GLN A 153 0.49 13.00 -12.92
N TRP A 154 0.25 12.00 -13.75
CA TRP A 154 -0.11 10.67 -13.32
C TRP A 154 1.12 9.93 -12.78
N VAL A 155 0.98 9.28 -11.62
CA VAL A 155 2.04 8.49 -10.95
C VAL A 155 1.48 7.15 -10.47
N ALA A 156 0.68 6.49 -11.30
CA ALA A 156 0.02 5.24 -10.95
C ALA A 156 1.00 4.07 -11.01
N ASN A 157 1.14 3.34 -9.91
CA ASN A 157 1.92 2.09 -9.83
C ASN A 157 1.23 1.00 -9.00
N GLY A 158 -0.02 1.18 -8.75
CA GLY A 158 -0.98 0.35 -8.04
C GLY A 158 -2.30 1.09 -8.12
N PRO A 159 -2.68 1.92 -7.15
CA PRO A 159 -3.76 2.88 -7.29
C PRO A 159 -3.47 3.92 -8.39
N ASN A 160 -4.54 4.48 -8.96
CA ASN A 160 -4.44 5.54 -9.97
C ASN A 160 -4.13 6.90 -9.32
N TRP A 161 -2.92 7.08 -8.82
CA TRP A 161 -2.48 8.33 -8.22
C TRP A 161 -2.23 9.41 -9.27
N SER A 162 -2.63 10.63 -8.93
CA SER A 162 -2.22 11.85 -9.62
C SER A 162 -1.59 12.81 -8.62
N VAL A 163 -0.55 13.51 -9.05
CA VAL A 163 0.16 14.51 -8.25
C VAL A 163 -0.08 15.88 -8.85
N ILE A 164 -0.34 16.86 -7.99
CA ILE A 164 -0.42 18.29 -8.34
C ILE A 164 0.62 19.02 -7.51
N MET A 165 1.49 19.76 -8.17
CA MET A 165 2.45 20.65 -7.54
C MET A 165 1.85 22.06 -7.45
N LEU A 166 1.79 22.60 -6.25
CA LEU A 166 1.28 23.94 -6.00
C LEU A 166 2.42 24.95 -5.87
N ASN A 167 2.09 26.21 -6.08
CA ASN A 167 3.06 27.32 -6.04
C ASN A 167 3.47 27.74 -4.62
N SER A 168 2.86 27.17 -3.57
CA SER A 168 3.28 27.39 -2.18
C SER A 168 2.85 26.22 -1.28
N ALA A 169 3.65 25.95 -0.24
CA ALA A 169 3.31 24.97 0.79
C ALA A 169 2.04 25.36 1.57
N GLN A 170 1.79 26.65 1.75
CA GLN A 170 0.62 27.16 2.45
C GLN A 170 -0.71 26.75 1.78
N LYS A 171 -0.70 26.49 0.48
CA LYS A 171 -1.89 26.01 -0.26
C LYS A 171 -2.10 24.51 -0.17
N VAL A 172 -1.13 23.77 0.34
CA VAL A 172 -1.25 22.34 0.60
C VAL A 172 -1.89 22.08 1.97
N LEU A 173 -1.68 22.99 2.90
CA LEU A 173 -2.24 22.97 4.27
C LEU A 173 -3.65 23.58 4.31
#